data_51f086c4fac3e10ff6c8263c6968c031
#
_entry.id   51f086c4fac3e10ff6c8263c6968c031
#
_cell.length_a   1.000
_cell.length_b   1.000
_cell.length_c   1.000
_cell.angle_alpha   90.00
_cell.angle_beta   90.00
_cell.angle_gamma   90.00
#
_symmetry.space_group_name_H-M   'P 1'
#
loop_
_entity.id
_entity.type
_entity.pdbx_description
1 polymer ?
#
loop_
_entity_poly.entity_id
_entity_poly.type
_entity_poly.pdbx_seq_one_letter_code
_entity_poly.pdbx_strand_id
1 'polypeptide(L)'
;MQTPSHFACLLALVFTQCAVADSAEVSDKFEVNAGLSRTSQSLRHGVLVTYRNDPTLNITYETSQGFASMQNGVGVWLVREELFKAGLSVNYMMGRQEKADPRYAGMGHVSGSAMNYLWGEWQPIKDAVTVYGNAGNSWHAASGALAQWGATVGFPVMQGVNGFVDVSRYWANQSYVQQYYGVSQSQSQTSGYNVFAAHTSGTLYANAQMGVVIEVDRDMDLIAAYGRSTASGTLMESPLLNQKSQAISALVLSRRFR
;
A
#
# COMPACT_ATOMS: atom_id res chain seq x y z
N MET A 1 11.12 21.32 -11.43
CA MET A 1 11.23 20.18 -10.48
C MET A 1 9.82 19.79 -10.11
N GLN A 2 9.31 18.70 -10.69
CA GLN A 2 7.97 18.20 -10.39
C GLN A 2 8.09 17.34 -9.14
N THR A 3 7.43 17.77 -8.06
CA THR A 3 7.28 16.96 -6.86
C THR A 3 6.48 15.67 -7.16
N PRO A 4 6.87 14.51 -6.66
CA PRO A 4 6.15 13.26 -6.89
C PRO A 4 4.72 13.38 -6.35
N SER A 5 3.73 13.07 -7.18
CA SER A 5 2.34 13.09 -6.77
C SER A 5 2.04 11.90 -5.86
N HIS A 6 1.53 12.20 -4.70
CA HIS A 6 1.33 11.31 -3.55
C HIS A 6 0.28 10.19 -3.73
N PHE A 7 -0.20 9.93 -4.93
CA PHE A 7 -1.11 8.81 -5.22
C PHE A 7 -0.39 7.45 -5.34
N ALA A 8 0.92 7.45 -5.58
CA ALA A 8 1.70 6.23 -5.60
C ALA A 8 1.86 5.58 -4.20
N CYS A 9 1.65 6.34 -3.12
CA CYS A 9 1.77 5.83 -1.76
C CYS A 9 0.58 4.99 -1.27
N LEU A 10 -0.59 5.06 -1.92
CA LEU A 10 -1.74 4.22 -1.55
C LEU A 10 -1.68 2.82 -2.19
N LEU A 11 -0.79 2.65 -3.13
CA LEU A 11 -0.42 1.38 -3.69
C LEU A 11 0.98 0.99 -3.17
N ALA A 12 1.14 0.99 -1.85
CA ALA A 12 2.19 0.20 -1.25
C ALA A 12 1.96 -1.23 -1.74
N LEU A 13 2.71 -1.62 -2.76
CA LEU A 13 2.90 -3.02 -3.08
C LEU A 13 3.30 -3.66 -1.76
N VAL A 14 2.38 -4.40 -1.17
CA VAL A 14 2.67 -5.24 -0.04
C VAL A 14 3.56 -6.33 -0.62
N PHE A 15 4.86 -6.05 -0.68
CA PHE A 15 5.85 -7.10 -0.82
C PHE A 15 5.83 -7.82 0.54
N THR A 16 4.84 -8.66 0.72
CA THR A 16 4.93 -9.68 1.74
C THR A 16 6.16 -10.48 1.36
N GLN A 17 7.17 -10.41 2.18
CA GLN A 17 8.40 -11.13 1.96
C GLN A 17 8.07 -12.60 1.89
N CYS A 18 8.16 -13.20 0.72
CA CYS A 18 8.47 -14.62 0.64
C CYS A 18 9.92 -14.74 1.15
N ALA A 19 10.12 -14.57 2.45
CA ALA A 19 11.39 -14.81 3.07
C ALA A 19 11.63 -16.31 2.97
N VAL A 20 12.66 -16.69 2.25
CA VAL A 20 13.27 -18.01 2.44
C VAL A 20 13.78 -17.98 3.88
N ALA A 21 13.15 -18.75 4.74
CA ALA A 21 13.44 -18.74 6.16
C ALA A 21 14.83 -19.32 6.38
N ASP A 22 15.66 -18.51 6.99
CA ASP A 22 16.79 -18.99 7.75
C ASP A 22 16.31 -19.19 9.19
N SER A 23 16.26 -20.42 9.64
CA SER A 23 15.87 -20.80 10.99
C SER A 23 17.00 -20.46 11.95
N ALA A 24 17.03 -19.25 12.46
CA ALA A 24 17.93 -18.87 13.53
C ALA A 24 17.34 -17.69 14.29
N GLU A 25 17.62 -17.63 15.57
CA GLU A 25 17.40 -16.57 16.53
C GLU A 25 16.80 -15.27 15.98
N VAL A 26 15.89 -14.65 16.70
CA VAL A 26 15.31 -13.35 16.39
C VAL A 26 16.43 -12.31 16.31
N SER A 27 17.17 -12.32 15.20
CA SER A 27 18.24 -11.38 14.94
C SER A 27 17.67 -10.06 14.42
N ASP A 28 18.42 -9.01 14.64
CA ASP A 28 18.14 -7.71 14.01
C ASP A 28 18.21 -7.86 12.49
N LYS A 29 17.26 -7.25 11.80
CA LYS A 29 17.16 -7.32 10.34
C LYS A 29 17.17 -5.90 9.76
N PHE A 30 18.06 -5.67 8.82
CA PHE A 30 18.06 -4.46 8.01
C PHE A 30 17.90 -4.82 6.54
N GLU A 31 16.89 -4.23 5.88
CA GLU A 31 16.55 -4.53 4.48
C GLU A 31 16.28 -3.25 3.71
N VAL A 32 16.78 -3.19 2.50
CA VAL A 32 16.53 -2.12 1.55
C VAL A 32 15.93 -2.71 0.27
N ASN A 33 14.77 -2.22 -0.11
CA ASN A 33 14.11 -2.54 -1.37
C ASN A 33 14.11 -1.29 -2.25
N ALA A 34 14.69 -1.35 -3.42
CA ALA A 34 14.71 -0.25 -4.37
C ALA A 34 14.33 -0.73 -5.77
N GLY A 35 13.53 0.03 -6.49
CA GLY A 35 13.09 -0.40 -7.80
C GLY A 35 12.26 0.63 -8.54
N LEU A 36 11.56 0.15 -9.56
CA LEU A 36 10.64 0.93 -10.38
C LEU A 36 9.27 0.25 -10.38
N SER A 37 8.24 1.04 -10.22
CA SER A 37 6.86 0.62 -10.45
C SER A 37 6.27 1.38 -11.64
N ARG A 38 5.39 0.70 -12.36
CA ARG A 38 4.64 1.28 -13.46
C ARG A 38 3.16 1.10 -13.22
N THR A 39 2.45 2.20 -13.08
CA THR A 39 1.01 2.21 -12.83
C THR A 39 0.27 2.79 -14.02
N SER A 40 -0.82 2.14 -14.45
CA SER A 40 -1.72 2.70 -15.45
C SER A 40 -2.56 3.80 -14.80
N GLN A 41 -2.60 4.97 -15.43
CA GLN A 41 -3.42 6.10 -14.98
C GLN A 41 -4.32 6.57 -16.14
N SER A 42 -5.56 6.95 -15.82
CA SER A 42 -6.43 7.60 -16.78
C SER A 42 -6.38 9.12 -16.64
N LEU A 43 -6.36 9.82 -17.75
CA LEU A 43 -6.52 11.27 -17.77
C LEU A 43 -7.98 11.67 -17.53
N ARG A 44 -8.20 12.91 -17.06
CA ARG A 44 -9.49 13.50 -16.63
C ARG A 44 -10.57 13.40 -17.70
N HIS A 45 -10.65 12.88 -18.71
CA HIS A 45 -11.75 12.70 -19.67
C HIS A 45 -11.68 11.36 -20.43
N GLY A 46 -11.10 10.33 -19.79
CA GLY A 46 -11.43 8.95 -20.12
C GLY A 46 -10.86 8.35 -21.40
N VAL A 47 -10.05 9.08 -22.17
CA VAL A 47 -9.70 8.60 -23.53
C VAL A 47 -8.28 8.03 -23.64
N LEU A 48 -7.37 8.40 -22.76
CA LEU A 48 -5.99 7.89 -22.82
C LEU A 48 -5.55 7.30 -21.49
N VAL A 49 -5.19 6.03 -21.51
CA VAL A 49 -4.45 5.38 -20.43
C VAL A 49 -3.00 5.84 -20.54
N THR A 50 -2.56 6.68 -19.62
CA THR A 50 -1.15 6.99 -19.47
C THR A 50 -0.52 6.06 -18.44
N TYR A 51 0.74 5.73 -18.65
CA TYR A 51 1.53 4.98 -17.68
C TYR A 51 2.47 5.93 -16.95
N ARG A 52 2.49 5.83 -15.65
CA ARG A 52 3.46 6.54 -14.82
C ARG A 52 4.49 5.55 -14.29
N ASN A 53 5.74 5.92 -14.41
CA ASN A 53 6.85 5.19 -13.81
C ASN A 53 7.27 5.95 -12.54
N ASP A 54 7.22 5.28 -11.41
CA ASP A 54 7.60 5.85 -10.13
C ASP A 54 8.74 5.03 -9.51
N PRO A 55 9.79 5.67 -8.97
CA PRO A 55 10.77 4.98 -8.18
C PRO A 55 10.11 4.47 -6.89
N THR A 56 10.48 3.27 -6.49
CA THR A 56 10.06 2.67 -5.22
C THR A 56 11.28 2.50 -4.34
N LEU A 57 11.14 2.89 -3.09
CA LEU A 57 12.13 2.67 -2.05
C LEU A 57 11.38 2.25 -0.78
N ASN A 58 11.81 1.17 -0.18
CA ASN A 58 11.35 0.76 1.15
C ASN A 58 12.57 0.33 1.97
N ILE A 59 12.69 0.89 3.16
CA ILE A 59 13.74 0.57 4.11
C ILE A 59 13.05 0.00 5.33
N THR A 60 13.50 -1.17 5.78
CA THR A 60 12.99 -1.85 6.96
C THR A 60 14.12 -2.18 7.91
N TYR A 61 13.96 -1.81 9.16
CA TYR A 61 14.81 -2.20 10.27
C TYR A 61 13.96 -2.85 11.35
N GLU A 62 14.29 -4.06 11.73
CA GLU A 62 13.60 -4.84 12.77
C GLU A 62 14.59 -5.27 13.84
N THR A 63 14.16 -5.14 15.09
CA THR A 63 14.87 -5.63 16.28
C THR A 63 13.99 -6.60 17.06
N SER A 64 14.50 -7.18 18.13
CA SER A 64 13.69 -8.01 19.03
C SER A 64 12.52 -7.25 19.70
N GLN A 65 12.61 -5.93 19.83
CA GLN A 65 11.64 -5.11 20.57
C GLN A 65 10.69 -4.30 19.65
N GLY A 66 11.16 -3.94 18.46
CA GLY A 66 10.39 -3.08 17.58
C GLY A 66 10.91 -3.03 16.16
N PHE A 67 10.34 -2.14 15.38
CA PHE A 67 10.70 -1.98 13.97
C PHE A 67 10.54 -0.53 13.51
N ALA A 68 11.22 -0.21 12.43
CA ALA A 68 11.02 1.01 11.68
C ALA A 68 11.02 0.67 10.18
N SER A 69 9.96 1.03 9.47
CA SER A 69 9.90 0.87 8.02
C SER A 69 9.17 2.02 7.36
N MET A 70 9.49 2.30 6.11
CA MET A 70 8.78 3.32 5.34
C MET A 70 7.32 2.92 5.09
N GLN A 71 7.01 1.64 5.10
CA GLN A 71 5.67 1.12 4.85
C GLN A 71 4.80 1.11 6.12
N ASN A 72 5.32 0.57 7.23
CA ASN A 72 4.57 0.35 8.46
C ASN A 72 4.82 1.42 9.54
N GLY A 73 5.73 2.36 9.27
CA GLY A 73 6.12 3.40 10.22
C GLY A 73 7.08 2.88 11.29
N VAL A 74 7.03 3.49 12.47
CA VAL A 74 7.81 3.10 13.62
C VAL A 74 6.90 2.42 14.64
N GLY A 75 7.32 1.27 15.16
CA GLY A 75 6.45 0.46 16.01
C GLY A 75 7.18 -0.46 16.97
N VAL A 76 6.37 -1.11 17.79
CA VAL A 76 6.80 -2.10 18.77
C VAL A 76 6.08 -3.42 18.52
N TRP A 77 6.77 -4.52 18.78
CA TRP A 77 6.19 -5.85 18.73
C TRP A 77 5.33 -6.08 19.98
N LEU A 78 4.11 -6.57 19.79
CA LEU A 78 3.30 -7.15 20.85
C LEU A 78 3.58 -8.65 20.97
N VAL A 79 3.75 -9.29 19.80
CA VAL A 79 4.13 -10.70 19.67
C VAL A 79 5.08 -10.80 18.48
N ARG A 80 6.16 -11.56 18.64
CA ARG A 80 7.10 -11.86 17.57
C ARG A 80 7.56 -13.30 17.69
N GLU A 81 6.83 -14.17 17.05
CA GLU A 81 7.10 -15.61 16.95
C GLU A 81 7.37 -15.98 15.49
N GLU A 82 7.87 -17.17 15.28
CA GLU A 82 8.24 -17.65 13.94
C GLU A 82 7.08 -17.60 12.93
N LEU A 83 5.89 -18.04 13.37
CA LEU A 83 4.70 -18.12 12.51
C LEU A 83 3.69 -17.00 12.74
N PHE A 84 3.89 -16.16 13.76
CA PHE A 84 2.96 -15.10 14.08
C PHE A 84 3.67 -13.86 14.59
N LYS A 85 3.34 -12.73 13.99
CA LYS A 85 3.81 -11.41 14.41
C LYS A 85 2.63 -10.47 14.58
N ALA A 86 2.65 -9.67 15.62
CA ALA A 86 1.70 -8.57 15.80
C ALA A 86 2.39 -7.38 16.44
N GLY A 87 1.95 -6.19 16.12
CA GLY A 87 2.56 -4.97 16.62
C GLY A 87 1.68 -3.74 16.54
N LEU A 88 2.11 -2.72 17.27
CA LEU A 88 1.54 -1.38 17.19
C LEU A 88 2.56 -0.47 16.52
N SER A 89 2.09 0.42 15.65
CA SER A 89 2.94 1.39 14.99
C SER A 89 2.27 2.75 14.80
N VAL A 90 3.11 3.74 14.57
CA VAL A 90 2.70 5.07 14.10
C VAL A 90 3.33 5.29 12.73
N ASN A 91 2.51 5.66 11.77
CA ASN A 91 2.95 6.03 10.43
C ASN A 91 2.36 7.40 10.07
N TYR A 92 2.94 8.06 9.09
CA TYR A 92 2.43 9.33 8.58
C TYR A 92 1.66 9.12 7.28
N MET A 93 0.36 9.39 7.32
CA MET A 93 -0.47 9.42 6.14
C MET A 93 -0.35 10.78 5.46
N MET A 94 0.13 10.79 4.24
CA MET A 94 0.25 12.01 3.47
C MET A 94 -1.13 12.58 3.12
N GLY A 95 -1.25 13.89 3.16
CA GLY A 95 -2.41 14.59 2.68
C GLY A 95 -2.50 14.64 1.15
N ARG A 96 -3.50 15.36 0.65
CA ARG A 96 -3.69 15.63 -0.78
C ARG A 96 -3.44 17.11 -1.06
N GLN A 97 -2.51 17.41 -1.95
CA GLN A 97 -2.28 18.78 -2.40
C GLN A 97 -3.00 19.03 -3.72
N GLU A 98 -3.67 20.17 -3.83
CA GLU A 98 -4.39 20.55 -5.03
C GLU A 98 -3.50 20.57 -6.30
N LYS A 99 -2.27 21.03 -6.14
CA LYS A 99 -1.29 21.14 -7.23
C LYS A 99 -0.64 19.80 -7.62
N ALA A 100 -0.88 18.73 -6.85
CA ALA A 100 -0.22 17.45 -7.10
C ALA A 100 -0.74 16.73 -8.34
N ASP A 101 -2.00 16.96 -8.70
CA ASP A 101 -2.63 16.35 -9.87
C ASP A 101 -3.71 17.31 -10.41
N PRO A 102 -3.81 17.48 -11.76
CA PRO A 102 -4.84 18.33 -12.37
C PRO A 102 -6.28 17.98 -11.96
N ARG A 103 -6.53 16.74 -11.56
CA ARG A 103 -7.84 16.31 -11.04
C ARG A 103 -8.25 16.99 -9.74
N TYR A 104 -7.29 17.52 -9.00
CA TYR A 104 -7.56 18.20 -7.73
C TYR A 104 -7.69 19.72 -7.85
N ALA A 105 -7.64 20.24 -9.07
CA ALA A 105 -7.84 21.68 -9.28
C ALA A 105 -9.20 22.12 -8.74
N GLY A 106 -9.23 23.11 -7.86
CA GLY A 106 -10.43 23.58 -7.17
C GLY A 106 -10.93 22.70 -6.00
N MET A 107 -10.20 21.64 -5.67
CA MET A 107 -10.56 20.73 -4.57
C MET A 107 -9.95 21.13 -3.21
N GLY A 108 -9.01 22.08 -3.23
CA GLY A 108 -8.28 22.49 -2.05
C GLY A 108 -7.31 21.43 -1.52
N HIS A 109 -6.78 21.72 -0.33
CA HIS A 109 -5.75 20.93 0.33
C HIS A 109 -6.35 20.04 1.42
N VAL A 110 -5.87 18.80 1.51
CA VAL A 110 -6.11 17.88 2.62
C VAL A 110 -4.79 17.72 3.37
N SER A 111 -4.74 18.08 4.64
CA SER A 111 -3.54 17.94 5.47
C SER A 111 -3.23 16.46 5.73
N GLY A 112 -1.94 16.15 5.78
CA GLY A 112 -1.49 14.84 6.25
C GLY A 112 -1.71 14.68 7.76
N SER A 113 -1.68 13.45 8.23
CA SER A 113 -1.90 13.12 9.64
C SER A 113 -1.09 11.91 10.06
N ALA A 114 -0.66 11.89 11.32
CA ALA A 114 -0.19 10.65 11.93
C ALA A 114 -1.35 9.67 12.09
N MET A 115 -1.04 8.39 11.97
CA MET A 115 -1.98 7.28 12.15
C MET A 115 -1.38 6.25 13.09
N ASN A 116 -2.17 5.78 14.05
CA ASN A 116 -1.84 4.59 14.82
C ASN A 116 -2.34 3.37 14.06
N TYR A 117 -1.54 2.31 14.03
CA TYR A 117 -1.91 1.03 13.46
C TYR A 117 -1.73 -0.10 14.47
N LEU A 118 -2.69 -0.99 14.49
CA LEU A 118 -2.53 -2.37 14.94
C LEU A 118 -2.36 -3.23 13.69
N TRP A 119 -1.35 -4.06 13.65
CA TRP A 119 -1.13 -4.94 12.53
C TRP A 119 -0.70 -6.33 12.99
N GLY A 120 -0.92 -7.32 12.12
CA GLY A 120 -0.55 -8.70 12.37
C GLY A 120 -0.27 -9.46 11.08
N GLU A 121 0.54 -10.48 11.21
CA GLU A 121 0.91 -11.44 10.18
C GLU A 121 0.91 -12.84 10.78
N TRP A 122 0.34 -13.79 10.09
CA TRP A 122 0.30 -15.17 10.45
C TRP A 122 0.67 -16.05 9.26
N GLN A 123 1.59 -17.00 9.48
CA GLN A 123 2.04 -17.96 8.48
C GLN A 123 1.51 -19.36 8.83
N PRO A 124 0.27 -19.71 8.47
CA PRO A 124 -0.30 -21.03 8.75
C PRO A 124 0.50 -22.17 8.10
N ILE A 125 1.18 -21.88 7.00
CA ILE A 125 2.16 -22.75 6.37
C ILE A 125 3.41 -21.92 6.17
N LYS A 126 4.44 -22.24 6.96
CA LYS A 126 5.71 -21.52 6.95
C LYS A 126 6.21 -21.36 5.51
N ASP A 127 6.62 -20.15 5.16
CA ASP A 127 7.21 -19.75 3.87
C ASP A 127 6.30 -19.97 2.63
N ALA A 128 5.11 -20.52 2.82
CA ALA A 128 4.18 -20.79 1.72
C ALA A 128 2.89 -19.97 1.79
N VAL A 129 2.32 -19.77 2.98
CA VAL A 129 1.07 -19.02 3.12
C VAL A 129 1.21 -17.98 4.22
N THR A 130 0.98 -16.73 3.87
CA THR A 130 0.94 -15.60 4.81
C THR A 130 -0.42 -14.94 4.76
N VAL A 131 -1.06 -14.81 5.92
CA VAL A 131 -2.28 -14.00 6.11
C VAL A 131 -1.88 -12.77 6.91
N TYR A 132 -2.24 -11.59 6.44
CA TYR A 132 -1.84 -10.35 7.06
C TYR A 132 -3.00 -9.35 7.15
N GLY A 133 -2.87 -8.41 8.08
CA GLY A 133 -3.81 -7.32 8.19
C GLY A 133 -3.32 -6.18 9.07
N ASN A 134 -3.90 -5.02 8.85
CA ASN A 134 -3.72 -3.86 9.71
C ASN A 134 -5.01 -3.06 9.80
N ALA A 135 -5.16 -2.34 10.90
CA ALA A 135 -6.23 -1.38 11.10
C ALA A 135 -5.67 -0.15 11.82
N GLY A 136 -6.01 1.02 11.34
CA GLY A 136 -5.48 2.27 11.88
C GLY A 136 -6.48 3.40 11.92
N ASN A 137 -6.22 4.30 12.87
CA ASN A 137 -6.98 5.52 13.06
C ASN A 137 -6.06 6.73 12.92
N SER A 138 -6.54 7.74 12.22
CA SER A 138 -5.87 9.04 12.13
C SER A 138 -5.99 9.81 13.45
N TRP A 139 -4.94 10.53 13.81
CA TRP A 139 -4.97 11.49 14.93
C TRP A 139 -5.87 12.70 14.62
N HIS A 140 -6.09 12.97 13.34
CA HIS A 140 -7.09 13.94 12.88
C HIS A 140 -8.40 13.20 12.61
N ALA A 141 -9.42 13.44 13.41
CA ALA A 141 -10.71 12.76 13.32
C ALA A 141 -11.34 12.82 11.90
N ALA A 142 -11.16 13.97 11.21
CA ALA A 142 -11.64 14.15 9.85
C ALA A 142 -10.93 13.24 8.83
N SER A 143 -9.71 12.80 9.11
CA SER A 143 -8.95 11.93 8.19
C SER A 143 -9.31 10.45 8.31
N GLY A 144 -10.10 10.08 9.32
CA GLY A 144 -10.80 8.81 9.41
C GLY A 144 -9.92 7.59 9.78
N ALA A 145 -10.43 6.42 9.45
CA ALA A 145 -9.86 5.12 9.73
C ALA A 145 -9.68 4.29 8.46
N LEU A 146 -8.62 3.50 8.44
CA LEU A 146 -8.28 2.57 7.36
C LEU A 146 -8.06 1.17 7.92
N ALA A 147 -8.35 0.16 7.12
CA ALA A 147 -7.93 -1.20 7.38
C ALA A 147 -7.53 -1.88 6.08
N GLN A 148 -6.59 -2.80 6.19
CA GLN A 148 -6.18 -3.67 5.09
C GLN A 148 -6.09 -5.10 5.62
N TRP A 149 -6.45 -6.08 4.80
CA TRP A 149 -6.22 -7.49 5.04
C TRP A 149 -5.99 -8.22 3.74
N GLY A 150 -5.23 -9.28 3.78
CA GLY A 150 -4.90 -10.04 2.61
C GLY A 150 -4.24 -11.37 2.93
N ALA A 151 -3.92 -12.08 1.87
CA ALA A 151 -3.17 -13.32 1.95
C ALA A 151 -2.26 -13.45 0.74
N THR A 152 -1.06 -13.96 1.00
CA THR A 152 -0.06 -14.31 -0.01
C THR A 152 0.17 -15.81 0.01
N VAL A 153 0.24 -16.40 -1.17
CA VAL A 153 0.67 -17.80 -1.36
C VAL A 153 1.94 -17.79 -2.18
N GLY A 154 3.02 -18.32 -1.60
CA GLY A 154 4.31 -18.55 -2.23
C GLY A 154 4.46 -20.01 -2.64
N PHE A 155 5.17 -20.26 -3.73
CA PHE A 155 5.45 -21.61 -4.22
C PHE A 155 6.76 -21.65 -5.00
N PRO A 156 7.53 -22.75 -4.90
CA PRO A 156 8.75 -22.90 -5.69
C PRO A 156 8.41 -23.09 -7.17
N VAL A 157 9.12 -22.41 -8.05
CA VAL A 157 9.04 -22.57 -9.51
C VAL A 157 10.22 -23.38 -10.02
N MET A 158 11.42 -23.02 -9.60
CA MET A 158 12.67 -23.73 -9.85
C MET A 158 13.71 -23.29 -8.81
N GLN A 159 14.88 -23.89 -8.82
CA GLN A 159 15.95 -23.52 -7.90
C GLN A 159 16.28 -22.03 -8.02
N GLY A 160 16.25 -21.32 -6.90
CA GLY A 160 16.48 -19.88 -6.81
C GLY A 160 15.36 -19.00 -7.38
N VAL A 161 14.19 -19.59 -7.74
CA VAL A 161 13.03 -18.83 -8.24
C VAL A 161 11.74 -19.29 -7.55
N ASN A 162 11.12 -18.38 -6.82
CA ASN A 162 9.84 -18.59 -6.16
C ASN A 162 8.76 -17.72 -6.79
N GLY A 163 7.60 -18.29 -7.05
CA GLY A 163 6.40 -17.58 -7.45
C GLY A 163 5.58 -17.15 -6.25
N PHE A 164 4.77 -16.12 -6.42
CA PHE A 164 3.76 -15.75 -5.43
C PHE A 164 2.49 -15.22 -6.07
N VAL A 165 1.38 -15.37 -5.34
CA VAL A 165 0.10 -14.74 -5.61
C VAL A 165 -0.37 -14.07 -4.32
N ASP A 166 -0.79 -12.82 -4.42
CA ASP A 166 -1.32 -12.04 -3.31
C ASP A 166 -2.70 -11.50 -3.65
N VAL A 167 -3.60 -11.53 -2.68
CA VAL A 167 -4.91 -10.90 -2.75
C VAL A 167 -5.14 -10.08 -1.49
N SER A 168 -5.64 -8.86 -1.65
CA SER A 168 -5.92 -8.00 -0.51
C SER A 168 -7.12 -7.08 -0.72
N ARG A 169 -7.61 -6.54 0.39
CA ARG A 169 -8.66 -5.53 0.41
C ARG A 169 -8.28 -4.37 1.31
N TYR A 170 -8.63 -3.18 0.87
CA TYR A 170 -8.55 -1.94 1.63
C TYR A 170 -9.95 -1.49 1.99
N TRP A 171 -10.15 -1.19 3.25
CA TRP A 171 -11.38 -0.65 3.79
C TRP A 171 -11.12 0.73 4.39
N ALA A 172 -12.10 1.62 4.32
CA ALA A 172 -12.06 2.88 5.03
C ALA A 172 -13.43 3.22 5.62
N ASN A 173 -13.41 4.04 6.66
CA ASN A 173 -14.63 4.60 7.18
C ASN A 173 -15.12 5.78 6.33
N GLN A 174 -16.36 6.19 6.57
CA GLN A 174 -17.00 7.29 5.85
C GLN A 174 -16.20 8.59 5.91
N SER A 175 -15.61 8.92 7.06
CA SER A 175 -14.82 10.15 7.24
C SER A 175 -13.62 10.18 6.29
N TYR A 176 -12.89 9.06 6.15
CA TYR A 176 -11.81 8.96 5.19
C TYR A 176 -12.29 9.14 3.74
N VAL A 177 -13.37 8.45 3.37
CA VAL A 177 -13.92 8.56 2.01
C VAL A 177 -14.36 9.99 1.73
N GLN A 178 -15.04 10.65 2.67
CA GLN A 178 -15.46 12.04 2.53
C GLN A 178 -14.25 12.98 2.38
N GLN A 179 -13.21 12.80 3.20
CA GLN A 179 -12.04 13.68 3.20
C GLN A 179 -11.23 13.59 1.91
N TYR A 180 -11.06 12.39 1.37
CA TYR A 180 -10.16 12.16 0.23
C TYR A 180 -10.89 12.09 -1.11
N TYR A 181 -12.15 11.69 -1.13
CA TYR A 181 -12.93 11.43 -2.34
C TYR A 181 -14.25 12.21 -2.40
N GLY A 182 -14.63 12.90 -1.32
CA GLY A 182 -15.80 13.76 -1.28
C GLY A 182 -15.62 15.02 -2.10
N VAL A 183 -16.74 15.59 -2.53
CA VAL A 183 -16.81 16.90 -3.20
C VAL A 183 -17.89 17.73 -2.50
N SER A 184 -17.49 18.77 -1.78
CA SER A 184 -18.44 19.70 -1.15
C SER A 184 -19.07 20.64 -2.17
N GLN A 185 -20.12 21.38 -1.77
CA GLN A 185 -20.76 22.37 -2.62
C GLN A 185 -19.77 23.45 -3.11
N SER A 186 -18.90 23.95 -2.24
CA SER A 186 -17.88 24.93 -2.61
C SER A 186 -16.83 24.35 -3.57
N GLN A 187 -16.39 23.12 -3.34
CA GLN A 187 -15.48 22.43 -4.23
C GLN A 187 -16.12 22.14 -5.60
N SER A 188 -17.40 21.82 -5.64
CA SER A 188 -18.14 21.64 -6.89
C SER A 188 -18.12 22.91 -7.75
N GLN A 189 -18.33 24.07 -7.13
CA GLN A 189 -18.33 25.36 -7.84
C GLN A 189 -16.94 25.71 -8.40
N THR A 190 -15.87 25.35 -7.72
CA THR A 190 -14.50 25.69 -8.13
C THR A 190 -13.87 24.66 -9.05
N SER A 191 -14.20 23.38 -8.90
CA SER A 191 -13.61 22.28 -9.66
C SER A 191 -14.42 21.84 -10.87
N GLY A 192 -15.74 22.14 -10.87
CA GLY A 192 -16.70 21.66 -11.87
C GLY A 192 -17.09 20.18 -11.71
N TYR A 193 -16.71 19.51 -10.61
CA TYR A 193 -17.20 18.18 -10.27
C TYR A 193 -18.59 18.25 -9.66
N ASN A 194 -19.39 17.20 -9.82
CA ASN A 194 -20.65 17.06 -9.10
C ASN A 194 -20.39 16.90 -7.60
N VAL A 195 -21.29 17.44 -6.78
CA VAL A 195 -21.25 17.22 -5.32
C VAL A 195 -21.31 15.73 -5.04
N PHE A 196 -20.43 15.27 -4.19
CA PHE A 196 -20.38 13.88 -3.73
C PHE A 196 -20.15 13.83 -2.22
N ALA A 197 -21.15 13.33 -1.51
CA ALA A 197 -21.06 13.08 -0.07
C ALA A 197 -20.94 11.57 0.14
N ALA A 198 -19.87 11.15 0.80
CA ALA A 198 -19.73 9.75 1.20
C ALA A 198 -20.81 9.38 2.22
N HIS A 199 -21.58 8.37 1.93
CA HIS A 199 -22.73 7.97 2.76
C HIS A 199 -22.49 6.69 3.56
N THR A 200 -21.45 5.93 3.25
CA THR A 200 -21.12 4.69 3.95
C THR A 200 -19.61 4.49 4.10
N SER A 201 -19.24 3.67 5.08
CA SER A 201 -17.93 3.01 5.16
C SER A 201 -17.92 1.77 4.25
N GLY A 202 -16.77 1.35 3.79
CA GLY A 202 -16.71 0.13 2.98
C GLY A 202 -15.35 -0.17 2.38
N THR A 203 -15.29 -1.25 1.61
CA THR A 203 -14.11 -1.60 0.84
C THR A 203 -13.86 -0.55 -0.24
N LEU A 204 -12.66 0.03 -0.24
CA LEU A 204 -12.23 0.98 -1.27
C LEU A 204 -11.66 0.28 -2.48
N TYR A 205 -10.76 -0.69 -2.24
CA TYR A 205 -10.04 -1.41 -3.29
C TYR A 205 -9.94 -2.89 -2.96
N ALA A 206 -10.05 -3.69 -4.01
CA ALA A 206 -9.63 -5.09 -4.01
C ALA A 206 -8.42 -5.21 -4.92
N ASN A 207 -7.35 -5.82 -4.42
CA ASN A 207 -6.11 -6.01 -5.15
C ASN A 207 -5.86 -7.49 -5.38
N ALA A 208 -5.32 -7.80 -6.54
CA ALA A 208 -4.75 -9.10 -6.86
C ALA A 208 -3.44 -8.88 -7.59
N GLN A 209 -2.40 -9.56 -7.19
CA GLN A 209 -1.09 -9.49 -7.81
C GLN A 209 -0.43 -10.86 -7.84
N MET A 210 0.48 -11.03 -8.77
CA MET A 210 1.35 -12.20 -8.89
C MET A 210 2.75 -11.75 -9.26
N GLY A 211 3.72 -12.56 -8.94
CA GLY A 211 5.10 -12.26 -9.30
C GLY A 211 6.04 -13.40 -9.06
N VAL A 212 7.30 -13.09 -9.26
CA VAL A 212 8.41 -14.00 -9.02
C VAL A 212 9.47 -13.28 -8.19
N VAL A 213 10.09 -14.03 -7.30
CA VAL A 213 11.28 -13.65 -6.55
C VAL A 213 12.41 -14.51 -7.06
N ILE A 214 13.45 -13.88 -7.57
CA ILE A 214 14.64 -14.51 -8.13
C ILE A 214 15.78 -14.23 -7.17
N GLU A 215 16.34 -15.27 -6.56
CA GLU A 215 17.52 -15.19 -5.72
C GLU A 215 18.74 -14.88 -6.61
N VAL A 216 19.31 -13.69 -6.43
CA VAL A 216 20.51 -13.24 -7.17
C VAL A 216 21.77 -13.67 -6.43
N ASP A 217 21.75 -13.51 -5.11
CA ASP A 217 22.75 -14.03 -4.18
C ASP A 217 22.11 -14.27 -2.81
N ARG A 218 22.92 -14.63 -1.79
CA ARG A 218 22.43 -14.97 -0.43
C ARG A 218 21.66 -13.84 0.26
N ASP A 219 21.96 -12.60 -0.09
CA ASP A 219 21.41 -11.41 0.57
C ASP A 219 20.67 -10.50 -0.42
N MET A 220 20.49 -10.93 -1.67
CA MET A 220 19.90 -10.09 -2.70
C MET A 220 18.90 -10.86 -3.58
N ASP A 221 17.69 -10.30 -3.69
CA ASP A 221 16.60 -10.82 -4.50
C ASP A 221 16.17 -9.80 -5.55
N LEU A 222 15.84 -10.27 -6.75
CA LEU A 222 15.14 -9.50 -7.77
C LEU A 222 13.67 -9.92 -7.78
N ILE A 223 12.77 -8.96 -7.58
CA ILE A 223 11.32 -9.19 -7.51
C ILE A 223 10.67 -8.57 -8.74
N ALA A 224 9.96 -9.37 -9.51
CA ALA A 224 9.12 -8.88 -10.60
C ALA A 224 7.66 -9.20 -10.29
N ALA A 225 6.80 -8.19 -10.35
CA ALA A 225 5.38 -8.34 -10.00
C ALA A 225 4.48 -7.64 -11.01
N TYR A 226 3.29 -8.21 -11.20
CA TYR A 226 2.19 -7.63 -11.93
C TYR A 226 0.91 -7.79 -11.12
N GLY A 227 0.10 -6.74 -11.06
CA GLY A 227 -1.14 -6.77 -10.31
C GLY A 227 -2.20 -5.84 -10.86
N ARG A 228 -3.37 -5.96 -10.26
CA ARG A 228 -4.53 -5.13 -10.55
C ARG A 228 -5.19 -4.69 -9.25
N SER A 229 -5.49 -3.41 -9.17
CA SER A 229 -6.30 -2.81 -8.13
C SER A 229 -7.64 -2.39 -8.71
N THR A 230 -8.73 -2.79 -8.08
CA THR A 230 -10.09 -2.48 -8.54
C THR A 230 -10.83 -1.75 -7.43
N ALA A 231 -11.33 -0.56 -7.74
CA ALA A 231 -12.16 0.22 -6.83
C ALA A 231 -13.50 -0.48 -6.57
N SER A 232 -14.05 -0.28 -5.41
CA SER A 232 -15.33 -0.88 -5.00
C SER A 232 -16.13 0.04 -4.07
N GLY A 233 -17.37 -0.36 -3.80
CA GLY A 233 -18.26 0.35 -2.87
C GLY A 233 -18.50 1.81 -3.25
N THR A 234 -18.68 2.64 -2.25
CA THR A 234 -18.99 4.08 -2.37
C THR A 234 -17.92 4.85 -3.16
N LEU A 235 -16.68 4.37 -3.18
CA LEU A 235 -15.61 5.01 -3.94
C LEU A 235 -15.93 5.08 -5.44
N MET A 236 -16.64 4.09 -5.98
CA MET A 236 -17.00 4.04 -7.41
C MET A 236 -17.96 5.15 -7.85
N GLU A 237 -18.60 5.82 -6.91
CA GLU A 237 -19.52 6.92 -7.16
C GLU A 237 -18.81 8.28 -7.12
N SER A 238 -17.58 8.34 -6.61
CA SER A 238 -16.82 9.58 -6.53
C SER A 238 -16.43 10.09 -7.91
N PRO A 239 -16.72 11.36 -8.23
CA PRO A 239 -16.30 11.97 -9.50
C PRO A 239 -14.79 12.15 -9.63
N LEU A 240 -14.05 11.98 -8.52
CA LEU A 240 -12.58 12.00 -8.51
C LEU A 240 -11.97 10.69 -8.99
N LEU A 241 -12.76 9.62 -9.06
CA LEU A 241 -12.32 8.32 -9.52
C LEU A 241 -12.48 8.20 -11.04
N ASN A 242 -11.42 8.37 -11.79
CA ASN A 242 -11.47 8.27 -13.25
C ASN A 242 -11.35 6.83 -13.78
N GLN A 243 -10.70 5.95 -13.02
CA GLN A 243 -10.56 4.54 -13.37
C GLN A 243 -11.03 3.65 -12.22
N LYS A 244 -11.93 2.74 -12.55
CA LYS A 244 -12.38 1.71 -11.61
C LYS A 244 -11.34 0.62 -11.38
N SER A 245 -10.36 0.51 -12.27
CA SER A 245 -9.31 -0.50 -12.18
C SER A 245 -7.99 0.02 -12.71
N GLN A 246 -6.91 -0.30 -12.01
CA GLN A 246 -5.54 0.08 -12.36
C GLN A 246 -4.66 -1.15 -12.43
N ALA A 247 -3.86 -1.28 -13.49
CA ALA A 247 -2.81 -2.27 -13.56
C ALA A 247 -1.51 -1.70 -13.01
N ILE A 248 -0.75 -2.53 -12.31
CA ILE A 248 0.54 -2.19 -11.73
C ILE A 248 1.52 -3.27 -12.12
N SER A 249 2.71 -2.85 -12.52
CA SER A 249 3.87 -3.71 -12.63
C SER A 249 5.02 -3.11 -11.86
N ALA A 250 5.85 -3.95 -11.26
CA ALA A 250 7.01 -3.51 -10.51
C ALA A 250 8.19 -4.42 -10.77
N LEU A 251 9.38 -3.83 -10.73
CA LEU A 251 10.66 -4.51 -10.71
C LEU A 251 11.46 -3.91 -9.55
N VAL A 252 11.81 -4.73 -8.57
CA VAL A 252 12.43 -4.30 -7.33
C VAL A 252 13.62 -5.17 -7.01
N LEU A 253 14.73 -4.54 -6.64
CA LEU A 253 15.88 -5.19 -6.05
C LEU A 253 15.75 -5.07 -4.53
N SER A 254 15.76 -6.20 -3.84
CA SER A 254 15.77 -6.30 -2.38
C SER A 254 17.14 -6.70 -1.91
N ARG A 255 17.68 -6.02 -0.92
CA ARG A 255 18.94 -6.39 -0.27
C ARG A 255 18.79 -6.42 1.23
N ARG A 256 19.18 -7.55 1.82
CA ARG A 256 19.26 -7.77 3.26
C ARG A 256 20.68 -7.51 3.73
N PHE A 257 20.84 -6.84 4.86
CA PHE A 257 22.11 -6.58 5.51
C PHE A 257 22.09 -7.29 6.87
N ARG A 258 23.10 -8.05 7.13
CA ARG A 258 23.30 -8.82 8.38
C ARG A 258 24.24 -8.11 9.32
#